data_4c26240effc04b95702c73a6fe9a211c
#
_entry.id   4c26240effc04b95702c73a6fe9a211c
#
_cell.length_a   1.000
_cell.length_b   1.000
_cell.length_c   1.000
_cell.angle_alpha   90.00
_cell.angle_beta   90.00
_cell.angle_gamma   90.00
#
_symmetry.space_group_name_H-M   'P 1'
#
loop_
_entity.id
_entity.type
_entity.pdbx_description
1 polymer ?
#
loop_
_entity_poly.entity_id
_entity_poly.type
_entity_poly.pdbx_seq_one_letter_code
_entity_poly.pdbx_strand_id
1 'polypeptide(L)'
;MKIIMLGAPGAGKGTQAKKIAAKYEIPHISTGDIFRANIKNGTELGKKAKTYMDHGLLVPDELVVDLVVDRVQQADCAKGYVLDGFPRTIPQAEALDAALAKLNDKIDYAINVEVPDDNIINRMGGRRACVGCGATYHVVFNAPKLEDTCDSCGEKLILRDDDKPETVKKRLDVYHEQTQPLIDYYKKAGALREVDGTVDMEDVFQAIVKVLGE
;
A
#
# COMPACT_ATOMS: atom_id res chain seq x y z
N MET A 1 -0.46 18.00 0.01
CA MET A 1 -1.51 17.07 -0.41
C MET A 1 -1.29 15.73 0.28
N LYS A 2 -2.26 15.23 1.04
CA LYS A 2 -2.17 14.00 1.85
C LYS A 2 -3.13 12.96 1.30
N ILE A 3 -2.57 11.86 0.83
CA ILE A 3 -3.28 10.85 0.06
C ILE A 3 -3.19 9.50 0.76
N ILE A 4 -4.32 8.79 0.81
CA ILE A 4 -4.41 7.38 1.22
C ILE A 4 -4.70 6.54 -0.02
N MET A 5 -4.01 5.42 -0.18
CA MET A 5 -4.28 4.43 -1.22
C MET A 5 -5.11 3.29 -0.64
N LEU A 6 -6.34 3.13 -1.13
CA LEU A 6 -7.26 2.04 -0.82
C LEU A 6 -7.35 1.02 -1.98
N GLY A 7 -7.82 -0.17 -1.68
CA GLY A 7 -8.01 -1.27 -2.64
C GLY A 7 -7.41 -2.58 -2.16
N ALA A 8 -7.81 -3.68 -2.78
CA ALA A 8 -7.41 -5.04 -2.42
C ALA A 8 -5.88 -5.27 -2.49
N PRO A 9 -5.33 -6.26 -1.77
CA PRO A 9 -3.95 -6.66 -1.94
C PRO A 9 -3.70 -7.05 -3.40
N GLY A 10 -2.64 -6.55 -4.04
CA GLY A 10 -2.40 -6.82 -5.47
C GLY A 10 -3.08 -5.87 -6.46
N ALA A 11 -3.92 -4.94 -6.02
CA ALA A 11 -4.59 -3.96 -6.90
C ALA A 11 -3.64 -2.95 -7.60
N GLY A 12 -2.36 -2.91 -7.22
CA GLY A 12 -1.38 -1.99 -7.83
C GLY A 12 -1.13 -0.71 -7.01
N LYS A 13 -1.71 -0.58 -5.82
CA LYS A 13 -1.58 0.61 -4.94
C LYS A 13 -0.15 1.12 -4.79
N GLY A 14 0.78 0.25 -4.43
CA GLY A 14 2.18 0.64 -4.22
C GLY A 14 2.87 1.16 -5.49
N THR A 15 2.50 0.64 -6.66
CA THR A 15 3.00 1.14 -7.95
C THR A 15 2.49 2.55 -8.20
N GLN A 16 1.20 2.77 -8.01
CA GLN A 16 0.58 4.07 -8.19
C GLN A 16 1.06 5.07 -7.13
N ALA A 17 1.18 4.65 -5.87
CA ALA A 17 1.71 5.48 -4.79
C ALA A 17 3.12 6.02 -5.10
N LYS A 18 4.01 5.19 -5.65
CA LYS A 18 5.35 5.61 -6.07
C LYS A 18 5.31 6.63 -7.22
N LYS A 19 4.43 6.44 -8.21
CA LYS A 19 4.25 7.39 -9.32
C LYS A 19 3.69 8.73 -8.82
N ILE A 20 2.69 8.71 -7.94
CA ILE A 20 2.11 9.89 -7.29
C ILE A 20 3.19 10.63 -6.49
N ALA A 21 3.92 9.91 -5.65
CA ALA A 21 4.98 10.49 -4.82
C ALA A 21 6.05 11.20 -5.66
N ALA A 22 6.46 10.58 -6.78
CA ALA A 22 7.41 11.17 -7.72
C ALA A 22 6.86 12.40 -8.45
N LYS A 23 5.58 12.36 -8.91
CA LYS A 23 4.96 13.48 -9.63
C LYS A 23 4.78 14.71 -8.74
N TYR A 24 4.35 14.52 -7.50
CA TYR A 24 4.02 15.61 -6.58
C TYR A 24 5.14 15.94 -5.59
N GLU A 25 6.29 15.29 -5.70
CA GLU A 25 7.47 15.46 -4.84
C GLU A 25 7.14 15.35 -3.33
N ILE A 26 6.34 14.34 -2.99
CA ILE A 26 5.92 14.02 -1.63
C ILE A 26 6.37 12.60 -1.24
N PRO A 27 6.64 12.31 0.05
CA PRO A 27 7.09 10.98 0.44
C PRO A 27 6.01 9.89 0.26
N HIS A 28 6.45 8.72 -0.20
CA HIS A 28 5.67 7.49 -0.19
C HIS A 28 5.93 6.74 1.12
N ILE A 29 4.90 6.52 1.91
CA ILE A 29 4.94 5.83 3.20
C ILE A 29 4.19 4.51 3.07
N SER A 30 4.93 3.42 2.95
CA SER A 30 4.37 2.07 2.86
C SER A 30 4.59 1.31 4.15
N THR A 31 3.53 1.04 4.89
CA THR A 31 3.61 0.22 6.12
C THR A 31 4.10 -1.18 5.83
N GLY A 32 3.70 -1.75 4.71
CA GLY A 32 4.17 -3.05 4.27
C GLY A 32 5.69 -3.08 4.03
N ASP A 33 6.27 -2.04 3.44
CA ASP A 33 7.72 -1.95 3.21
C ASP A 33 8.47 -1.71 4.52
N ILE A 34 7.92 -0.89 5.42
CA ILE A 34 8.49 -0.67 6.76
C ILE A 34 8.56 -1.99 7.53
N PHE A 35 7.49 -2.77 7.57
CA PHE A 35 7.50 -4.06 8.26
C PHE A 35 8.45 -5.05 7.60
N ARG A 36 8.49 -5.14 6.27
CA ARG A 36 9.44 -6.02 5.57
C ARG A 36 10.90 -5.65 5.84
N ALA A 37 11.23 -4.36 5.90
CA ALA A 37 12.56 -3.90 6.29
C ALA A 37 12.90 -4.31 7.74
N ASN A 38 11.96 -4.17 8.66
CA ASN A 38 12.12 -4.61 10.06
C ASN A 38 12.29 -6.13 10.17
N ILE A 39 11.55 -6.92 9.39
CA ILE A 39 11.70 -8.38 9.33
C ILE A 39 13.09 -8.75 8.81
N LYS A 40 13.54 -8.13 7.72
CA LYS A 40 14.87 -8.34 7.15
C LYS A 40 15.99 -8.02 8.15
N ASN A 41 15.83 -6.96 8.93
CA ASN A 41 16.80 -6.52 9.93
C ASN A 41 16.66 -7.26 11.28
N GLY A 42 15.70 -8.17 11.42
CA GLY A 42 15.51 -8.98 12.63
C GLY A 42 15.10 -8.21 13.88
N THR A 43 14.51 -7.01 13.74
CA THR A 43 14.08 -6.19 14.88
C THR A 43 12.92 -6.87 15.64
N GLU A 44 12.69 -6.48 16.89
CA GLU A 44 11.53 -6.99 17.67
C GLU A 44 10.20 -6.66 17.01
N LEU A 45 10.08 -5.47 16.41
CA LEU A 45 8.91 -5.11 15.60
C LEU A 45 8.77 -6.04 14.38
N GLY A 46 9.87 -6.32 13.68
CA GLY A 46 9.89 -7.22 12.54
C GLY A 46 9.48 -8.65 12.91
N LYS A 47 9.97 -9.19 14.00
CA LYS A 47 9.58 -10.52 14.50
C LYS A 47 8.09 -10.59 14.79
N LYS A 48 7.53 -9.59 15.48
CA LYS A 48 6.10 -9.50 15.75
C LYS A 48 5.28 -9.37 14.46
N ALA A 49 5.67 -8.47 13.56
CA ALA A 49 4.94 -8.27 12.30
C ALA A 49 4.93 -9.54 11.44
N LYS A 50 6.04 -10.30 11.40
CA LYS A 50 6.16 -11.54 10.63
C LYS A 50 5.10 -12.58 11.02
N THR A 51 4.78 -12.72 12.32
CA THR A 51 3.78 -13.70 12.78
C THR A 51 2.37 -13.46 12.23
N TYR A 52 2.05 -12.21 11.87
CA TYR A 52 0.78 -11.86 11.23
C TYR A 52 0.87 -11.93 9.70
N MET A 53 1.92 -11.33 9.12
CA MET A 53 2.05 -11.18 7.68
C MET A 53 2.20 -12.53 6.96
N ASP A 54 2.91 -13.49 7.53
CA ASP A 54 3.08 -14.84 6.94
C ASP A 54 1.73 -15.60 6.86
N HIS A 55 0.77 -15.25 7.70
CA HIS A 55 -0.57 -15.83 7.71
C HIS A 55 -1.62 -14.98 6.98
N GLY A 56 -1.21 -13.90 6.31
CA GLY A 56 -2.11 -12.98 5.59
C GLY A 56 -2.98 -12.12 6.50
N LEU A 57 -2.65 -12.01 7.79
CA LEU A 57 -3.35 -11.22 8.79
C LEU A 57 -2.78 -9.79 8.86
N LEU A 58 -3.57 -8.87 9.45
CA LEU A 58 -3.11 -7.52 9.75
C LEU A 58 -2.24 -7.52 11.01
N VAL A 59 -1.20 -6.69 11.01
CA VAL A 59 -0.45 -6.35 12.22
C VAL A 59 -1.37 -5.56 13.15
N PRO A 60 -1.35 -5.79 14.48
CA PRO A 60 -2.23 -5.09 15.43
C PRO A 60 -2.21 -3.57 15.29
N ASP A 61 -3.40 -2.95 15.39
CA ASP A 61 -3.62 -1.53 15.13
C ASP A 61 -2.68 -0.62 15.95
N GLU A 62 -2.48 -0.93 17.24
CA GLU A 62 -1.61 -0.18 18.14
C GLU A 62 -0.18 -0.04 17.60
N LEU A 63 0.38 -1.13 17.06
CA LEU A 63 1.74 -1.12 16.51
C LEU A 63 1.87 -0.34 15.21
N VAL A 64 0.79 -0.29 14.42
CA VAL A 64 0.81 0.37 13.11
C VAL A 64 0.50 1.85 13.25
N VAL A 65 -0.45 2.22 14.11
CA VAL A 65 -0.88 3.60 14.31
C VAL A 65 0.28 4.46 14.80
N ASP A 66 0.95 4.05 15.88
CA ASP A 66 2.07 4.82 16.46
C ASP A 66 3.17 5.05 15.42
N LEU A 67 3.53 3.99 14.68
CA LEU A 67 4.55 4.06 13.64
C LEU A 67 4.18 5.06 12.53
N VAL A 68 2.92 5.08 12.08
CA VAL A 68 2.49 5.99 11.02
C VAL A 68 2.34 7.41 11.53
N VAL A 69 1.77 7.60 12.72
CA VAL A 69 1.61 8.94 13.32
C VAL A 69 2.96 9.62 13.53
N ASP A 70 3.95 8.89 14.02
CA ASP A 70 5.32 9.41 14.16
C ASP A 70 5.93 9.76 12.78
N ARG A 71 5.70 8.92 11.78
CA ARG A 71 6.26 9.12 10.43
C ARG A 71 5.69 10.34 9.71
N VAL A 72 4.39 10.56 9.79
CA VAL A 72 3.73 11.69 9.08
C VAL A 72 4.05 13.05 9.70
N GLN A 73 4.59 13.09 10.92
CA GLN A 73 5.03 14.33 11.58
C GLN A 73 6.47 14.74 11.23
N GLN A 74 7.20 13.92 10.47
CA GLN A 74 8.56 14.27 10.05
C GLN A 74 8.56 15.41 9.05
N ALA A 75 9.66 16.19 9.03
CA ALA A 75 9.76 17.42 8.26
C ALA A 75 9.54 17.25 6.74
N ASP A 76 9.91 16.09 6.18
CA ASP A 76 9.69 15.76 4.76
C ASP A 76 8.20 15.57 4.41
N CYS A 77 7.35 15.33 5.40
CA CYS A 77 5.89 15.19 5.24
C CYS A 77 5.14 16.54 5.26
N ALA A 78 5.82 17.65 5.51
CA ALA A 78 5.17 18.95 5.64
C ALA A 78 4.38 19.39 4.40
N LYS A 79 4.85 19.05 3.19
CA LYS A 79 4.17 19.35 1.92
C LYS A 79 3.04 18.34 1.59
N GLY A 80 3.01 17.21 2.27
CA GLY A 80 2.08 16.11 2.04
C GLY A 80 2.79 14.76 1.99
N TYR A 81 2.02 13.72 1.72
CA TYR A 81 2.53 12.33 1.64
C TYR A 81 1.50 11.42 0.97
N VAL A 82 1.94 10.22 0.58
CA VAL A 82 1.07 9.13 0.14
C VAL A 82 1.21 7.97 1.11
N LEU A 83 0.11 7.59 1.78
CA LEU A 83 0.04 6.40 2.63
C LEU A 83 -0.37 5.18 1.78
N ASP A 84 0.41 4.12 1.83
CA ASP A 84 0.14 2.83 1.19
C ASP A 84 0.11 1.72 2.22
N GLY A 85 -1.03 1.02 2.28
CA GLY A 85 -1.26 -0.05 3.23
C GLY A 85 -1.61 0.40 4.65
N PHE A 86 -2.00 1.65 4.82
CA PHE A 86 -2.58 2.23 6.04
C PHE A 86 -3.50 3.41 5.68
N PRO A 87 -4.68 3.57 6.34
CA PRO A 87 -5.25 2.62 7.30
C PRO A 87 -5.77 1.35 6.63
N ARG A 88 -5.95 0.28 7.41
CA ARG A 88 -6.58 -0.97 6.98
C ARG A 88 -7.81 -1.35 7.80
N THR A 89 -8.07 -0.62 8.87
CA THR A 89 -9.25 -0.82 9.72
C THR A 89 -9.88 0.53 10.06
N ILE A 90 -11.15 0.55 10.44
CA ILE A 90 -11.82 1.77 10.89
C ILE A 90 -11.11 2.38 12.12
N PRO A 91 -10.74 1.61 13.16
CA PRO A 91 -9.98 2.17 14.28
C PRO A 91 -8.67 2.86 13.88
N GLN A 92 -7.94 2.31 12.89
CA GLN A 92 -6.74 2.96 12.36
C GLN A 92 -7.06 4.29 11.68
N ALA A 93 -8.15 4.38 10.90
CA ALA A 93 -8.58 5.61 10.24
C ALA A 93 -8.97 6.68 11.27
N GLU A 94 -9.77 6.31 12.26
CA GLU A 94 -10.18 7.22 13.35
C GLU A 94 -8.98 7.73 14.15
N ALA A 95 -8.01 6.88 14.47
CA ALA A 95 -6.79 7.25 15.16
C ALA A 95 -5.93 8.21 14.33
N LEU A 96 -5.81 7.99 13.01
CA LEU A 96 -5.12 8.90 12.10
C LEU A 96 -5.81 10.26 12.05
N ASP A 97 -7.13 10.29 11.87
CA ASP A 97 -7.90 11.52 11.78
C ASP A 97 -7.81 12.32 13.09
N ALA A 98 -7.87 11.64 14.24
CA ALA A 98 -7.69 12.28 15.55
C ALA A 98 -6.27 12.87 15.73
N ALA A 99 -5.24 12.20 15.23
CA ALA A 99 -3.86 12.68 15.27
C ALA A 99 -3.68 13.91 14.37
N LEU A 100 -4.21 13.87 13.15
CA LEU A 100 -4.14 15.00 12.21
C LEU A 100 -4.94 16.21 12.69
N ALA A 101 -6.12 16.00 13.28
CA ALA A 101 -6.95 17.07 13.82
C ALA A 101 -6.22 17.88 14.90
N LYS A 102 -5.37 17.26 15.74
CA LYS A 102 -4.52 17.96 16.72
C LYS A 102 -3.50 18.88 16.06
N LEU A 103 -3.17 18.63 14.80
CA LEU A 103 -2.24 19.44 14.00
C LEU A 103 -2.99 20.44 13.09
N ASN A 104 -4.32 20.57 13.25
CA ASN A 104 -5.21 21.33 12.36
C ASN A 104 -5.11 20.85 10.90
N ASP A 105 -5.03 19.56 10.70
CA ASP A 105 -4.78 18.92 9.42
C ASP A 105 -5.77 17.79 9.15
N LYS A 106 -5.82 17.30 7.91
CA LYS A 106 -6.71 16.21 7.48
C LYS A 106 -6.17 15.48 6.25
N ILE A 107 -6.74 14.35 5.94
CA ILE A 107 -6.54 13.65 4.66
C ILE A 107 -7.31 14.41 3.57
N ASP A 108 -6.64 14.70 2.45
CA ASP A 108 -7.25 15.37 1.30
C ASP A 108 -7.96 14.39 0.39
N TYR A 109 -7.35 13.23 0.12
CA TYR A 109 -7.88 12.22 -0.80
C TYR A 109 -7.65 10.80 -0.30
N ALA A 110 -8.67 9.95 -0.44
CA ALA A 110 -8.58 8.50 -0.32
C ALA A 110 -8.87 7.91 -1.71
N ILE A 111 -7.85 7.34 -2.36
CA ILE A 111 -7.96 6.81 -3.72
C ILE A 111 -8.17 5.31 -3.65
N ASN A 112 -9.34 4.84 -4.03
CA ASN A 112 -9.66 3.43 -4.15
C ASN A 112 -9.32 2.94 -5.56
N VAL A 113 -8.33 2.05 -5.66
CA VAL A 113 -7.98 1.34 -6.89
C VAL A 113 -8.78 0.04 -6.92
N GLU A 114 -9.86 0.01 -7.69
CA GLU A 114 -10.79 -1.10 -7.72
C GLU A 114 -10.34 -2.18 -8.71
N VAL A 115 -10.27 -3.42 -8.25
CA VAL A 115 -9.87 -4.58 -9.04
C VAL A 115 -10.62 -5.81 -8.52
N PRO A 116 -11.32 -6.58 -9.39
CA PRO A 116 -11.98 -7.82 -9.01
C PRO A 116 -11.04 -8.88 -8.47
N ASP A 117 -11.52 -9.70 -7.54
CA ASP A 117 -10.72 -10.72 -6.84
C ASP A 117 -10.02 -11.71 -7.78
N ASP A 118 -10.69 -12.15 -8.85
CA ASP A 118 -10.08 -13.05 -9.84
C ASP A 118 -8.83 -12.43 -10.49
N ASN A 119 -8.89 -11.13 -10.79
CA ASN A 119 -7.75 -10.40 -11.33
C ASN A 119 -6.63 -10.27 -10.27
N ILE A 120 -6.99 -10.08 -9.00
CA ILE A 120 -6.04 -10.03 -7.89
C ILE A 120 -5.28 -11.35 -7.76
N ILE A 121 -5.99 -12.48 -7.75
CA ILE A 121 -5.37 -13.81 -7.61
C ILE A 121 -4.34 -14.02 -8.74
N ASN A 122 -4.71 -13.70 -9.98
CA ASN A 122 -3.83 -13.81 -11.13
C ASN A 122 -2.60 -12.89 -11.00
N ARG A 123 -2.80 -11.63 -10.57
CA ARG A 123 -1.69 -10.67 -10.39
C ARG A 123 -0.72 -11.08 -9.30
N MET A 124 -1.22 -11.59 -8.17
CA MET A 124 -0.39 -11.95 -7.03
C MET A 124 0.55 -13.12 -7.34
N GLY A 125 0.08 -14.12 -8.08
CA GLY A 125 0.90 -15.27 -8.51
C GLY A 125 2.07 -14.88 -9.43
N GLY A 126 1.89 -13.82 -10.23
CA GLY A 126 2.92 -13.29 -11.13
C GLY A 126 3.86 -12.25 -10.51
N ARG A 127 3.57 -11.77 -9.30
CA ARG A 127 4.37 -10.73 -8.65
C ARG A 127 5.74 -11.25 -8.22
N ARG A 128 6.76 -10.43 -8.43
CA ARG A 128 8.13 -10.65 -7.94
C ARG A 128 8.60 -9.44 -7.16
N ALA A 129 9.37 -9.68 -6.10
CA ALA A 129 9.94 -8.63 -5.27
C ALA A 129 11.45 -8.79 -5.14
N CYS A 130 12.17 -7.69 -5.24
CA CYS A 130 13.61 -7.69 -5.06
C CYS A 130 13.96 -7.81 -3.58
N VAL A 131 14.83 -8.76 -3.24
CA VAL A 131 15.32 -8.97 -1.87
C VAL A 131 16.25 -7.84 -1.39
N GLY A 132 16.88 -7.12 -2.31
CA GLY A 132 17.80 -6.02 -2.03
C GLY A 132 17.06 -4.71 -1.77
N CYS A 133 16.43 -4.14 -2.82
CA CYS A 133 15.86 -2.79 -2.79
C CYS A 133 14.32 -2.74 -2.64
N GLY A 134 13.62 -3.88 -2.61
CA GLY A 134 12.16 -3.92 -2.50
C GLY A 134 11.40 -3.53 -3.78
N ALA A 135 12.09 -3.33 -4.90
CA ALA A 135 11.43 -3.08 -6.19
C ALA A 135 10.49 -4.23 -6.54
N THR A 136 9.36 -3.90 -7.17
CA THR A 136 8.31 -4.87 -7.49
C THR A 136 8.18 -5.00 -9.02
N TYR A 137 8.13 -6.24 -9.47
CA TYR A 137 7.97 -6.65 -10.87
C TYR A 137 6.77 -7.58 -11.01
N HIS A 138 6.39 -7.86 -12.24
CA HIS A 138 5.40 -8.86 -12.57
C HIS A 138 5.83 -9.62 -13.82
N VAL A 139 5.75 -10.94 -13.80
CA VAL A 139 6.25 -11.80 -14.89
C VAL A 139 5.62 -11.52 -16.27
N VAL A 140 4.41 -10.89 -16.30
CA VAL A 140 3.70 -10.53 -17.54
C VAL A 140 3.62 -9.03 -17.73
N PHE A 141 3.15 -8.28 -16.72
CA PHE A 141 2.77 -6.87 -16.87
C PHE A 141 3.93 -5.89 -16.68
N ASN A 142 5.00 -6.29 -16.00
CA ASN A 142 6.20 -5.50 -15.74
C ASN A 142 7.38 -6.45 -15.52
N ALA A 143 7.77 -7.18 -16.56
CA ALA A 143 8.86 -8.15 -16.49
C ALA A 143 10.22 -7.44 -16.30
N PRO A 144 11.14 -8.02 -15.51
CA PRO A 144 12.50 -7.53 -15.45
C PRO A 144 13.22 -7.79 -16.80
N LYS A 145 14.26 -7.04 -17.09
CA LYS A 145 15.08 -7.21 -18.31
C LYS A 145 15.78 -8.56 -18.37
N LEU A 146 16.21 -9.04 -17.20
CA LEU A 146 16.78 -10.38 -17.02
C LEU A 146 15.91 -11.13 -16.02
N GLU A 147 15.55 -12.36 -16.36
CA GLU A 147 14.74 -13.23 -15.51
C GLU A 147 15.34 -13.31 -14.10
N ASP A 148 14.48 -13.24 -13.09
CA ASP A 148 14.80 -13.29 -11.66
C ASP A 148 15.84 -12.25 -11.17
N THR A 149 16.13 -11.21 -11.97
CA THR A 149 17.13 -10.19 -11.63
C THR A 149 16.49 -8.78 -11.58
N CYS A 150 16.77 -8.05 -10.52
CA CYS A 150 16.27 -6.69 -10.34
C CYS A 150 16.99 -5.69 -11.25
N ASP A 151 16.26 -4.96 -12.09
CA ASP A 151 16.82 -3.95 -12.98
C ASP A 151 17.46 -2.76 -12.25
N SER A 152 17.04 -2.52 -10.98
CA SER A 152 17.48 -1.36 -10.20
C SER A 152 18.76 -1.62 -9.40
N CYS A 153 18.99 -2.84 -8.91
CA CYS A 153 20.14 -3.14 -8.04
C CYS A 153 20.84 -4.47 -8.33
N GLY A 154 20.38 -5.25 -9.30
CA GLY A 154 21.00 -6.52 -9.69
C GLY A 154 20.70 -7.71 -8.76
N GLU A 155 20.02 -7.50 -7.66
CA GLU A 155 19.70 -8.55 -6.70
C GLU A 155 18.55 -9.45 -7.17
N LYS A 156 18.45 -10.62 -6.54
CA LYS A 156 17.46 -11.64 -6.89
C LYS A 156 16.01 -11.16 -6.68
N LEU A 157 15.14 -11.56 -7.58
CA LEU A 157 13.69 -11.43 -7.48
C LEU A 157 13.08 -12.74 -6.94
N ILE A 158 12.15 -12.61 -6.01
CA ILE A 158 11.45 -13.75 -5.39
C ILE A 158 9.93 -13.54 -5.40
N LEU A 159 9.17 -14.63 -5.36
CA LEU A 159 7.78 -14.60 -4.92
C LEU A 159 7.79 -14.35 -3.40
N ARG A 160 7.00 -13.40 -2.93
CA ARG A 160 6.87 -13.15 -1.48
C ARG A 160 6.13 -14.29 -0.80
N ASP A 161 6.41 -14.56 0.48
CA ASP A 161 5.68 -15.57 1.25
C ASP A 161 4.19 -15.24 1.37
N ASP A 162 3.86 -13.96 1.47
CA ASP A 162 2.48 -13.48 1.54
C ASP A 162 1.76 -13.44 0.16
N ASP A 163 2.40 -13.89 -0.92
CA ASP A 163 1.81 -14.03 -2.27
C ASP A 163 1.53 -15.48 -2.67
N LYS A 164 1.73 -16.42 -1.77
CA LYS A 164 1.33 -17.82 -1.98
C LYS A 164 -0.20 -17.93 -2.09
N PRO A 165 -0.74 -18.81 -2.95
CA PRO A 165 -2.19 -18.84 -3.23
C PRO A 165 -3.09 -18.93 -2.00
N GLU A 166 -2.71 -19.75 -1.02
CA GLU A 166 -3.44 -19.90 0.23
C GLU A 166 -3.44 -18.61 1.06
N THR A 167 -2.31 -17.90 1.09
CA THR A 167 -2.17 -16.63 1.81
C THR A 167 -2.92 -15.52 1.10
N VAL A 168 -2.89 -15.49 -0.23
CA VAL A 168 -3.64 -14.51 -1.05
C VAL A 168 -5.13 -14.58 -0.76
N LYS A 169 -5.72 -15.78 -0.73
CA LYS A 169 -7.13 -15.96 -0.39
C LYS A 169 -7.44 -15.40 1.00
N LYS A 170 -6.63 -15.76 2.00
CA LYS A 170 -6.80 -15.24 3.36
C LYS A 170 -6.70 -13.71 3.42
N ARG A 171 -5.79 -13.11 2.66
CA ARG A 171 -5.65 -11.64 2.57
C ARG A 171 -6.86 -10.97 1.94
N LEU A 172 -7.52 -11.60 0.97
CA LEU A 172 -8.76 -11.12 0.38
C LEU A 172 -9.90 -11.19 1.40
N ASP A 173 -10.05 -12.31 2.12
CA ASP A 173 -11.05 -12.43 3.19
C ASP A 173 -10.88 -11.30 4.23
N VAL A 174 -9.65 -11.09 4.72
CA VAL A 174 -9.32 -10.02 5.69
C VAL A 174 -9.55 -8.63 5.09
N TYR A 175 -9.25 -8.42 3.80
CA TYR A 175 -9.53 -7.15 3.12
C TYR A 175 -11.03 -6.85 3.10
N HIS A 176 -11.86 -7.80 2.68
CA HIS A 176 -13.31 -7.59 2.61
C HIS A 176 -13.93 -7.35 3.97
N GLU A 177 -13.47 -8.06 5.00
CA GLU A 177 -13.98 -7.94 6.35
C GLU A 177 -13.55 -6.62 7.03
N GLN A 178 -12.28 -6.24 6.93
CA GLN A 178 -11.69 -5.21 7.78
C GLN A 178 -11.33 -3.92 7.05
N THR A 179 -10.93 -4.01 5.76
CA THR A 179 -10.39 -2.86 5.02
C THR A 179 -11.40 -2.25 4.05
N GLN A 180 -12.20 -3.06 3.39
CA GLN A 180 -13.22 -2.56 2.44
C GLN A 180 -14.20 -1.57 3.08
N PRO A 181 -14.61 -1.68 4.36
CA PRO A 181 -15.46 -0.69 5.01
C PRO A 181 -14.88 0.74 5.03
N LEU A 182 -13.58 0.91 4.84
CA LEU A 182 -12.94 2.24 4.72
C LEU A 182 -13.41 3.01 3.48
N ILE A 183 -13.88 2.33 2.45
CA ILE A 183 -14.44 2.98 1.25
C ILE A 183 -15.63 3.85 1.66
N ASP A 184 -16.57 3.28 2.43
CA ASP A 184 -17.73 4.02 2.93
C ASP A 184 -17.32 5.10 3.96
N TYR A 185 -16.31 4.84 4.78
CA TYR A 185 -15.79 5.81 5.74
C TYR A 185 -15.30 7.07 5.02
N TYR A 186 -14.41 6.94 4.04
CA TYR A 186 -13.88 8.08 3.29
C TYR A 186 -14.89 8.67 2.29
N LYS A 187 -15.87 7.90 1.83
CA LYS A 187 -16.99 8.42 1.05
C LYS A 187 -17.85 9.39 1.87
N LYS A 188 -18.17 9.02 3.11
CA LYS A 188 -18.90 9.91 4.04
C LYS A 188 -18.10 11.17 4.39
N ALA A 189 -16.78 11.07 4.48
CA ALA A 189 -15.89 12.21 4.68
C ALA A 189 -15.71 13.10 3.43
N GLY A 190 -16.24 12.70 2.26
CA GLY A 190 -16.09 13.43 0.99
C GLY A 190 -14.70 13.32 0.34
N ALA A 191 -13.81 12.54 0.92
CA ALA A 191 -12.41 12.39 0.48
C ALA A 191 -12.23 11.28 -0.56
N LEU A 192 -13.18 10.34 -0.71
CA LEU A 192 -13.05 9.18 -1.61
C LEU A 192 -12.98 9.60 -3.08
N ARG A 193 -12.05 8.97 -3.80
CA ARG A 193 -11.99 8.94 -5.27
C ARG A 193 -11.78 7.49 -5.72
N GLU A 194 -12.55 7.06 -6.72
CA GLU A 194 -12.49 5.68 -7.22
C GLU A 194 -11.89 5.67 -8.62
N VAL A 195 -11.01 4.72 -8.88
CA VAL A 195 -10.39 4.49 -10.18
C VAL A 195 -10.40 3.01 -10.53
N ASP A 196 -10.64 2.70 -11.79
CA ASP A 196 -10.57 1.35 -12.33
C ASP A 196 -9.10 0.89 -12.40
N GLY A 197 -8.76 -0.09 -11.58
CA GLY A 197 -7.42 -0.69 -11.54
C GLY A 197 -7.23 -1.87 -12.51
N THR A 198 -8.22 -2.18 -13.35
CA THR A 198 -8.14 -3.31 -14.31
C THR A 198 -7.42 -2.94 -15.60
N VAL A 199 -7.36 -1.66 -15.93
CA VAL A 199 -6.72 -1.12 -17.13
C VAL A 199 -5.20 -1.08 -17.02
N ASP A 200 -4.51 -0.62 -18.06
CA ASP A 200 -3.05 -0.48 -18.04
C ASP A 200 -2.56 0.43 -16.91
N MET A 201 -1.36 0.14 -16.41
CA MET A 201 -0.78 0.85 -15.26
C MET A 201 -0.65 2.36 -15.49
N GLU A 202 -0.38 2.79 -16.73
CA GLU A 202 -0.29 4.21 -17.05
C GLU A 202 -1.66 4.87 -17.10
N ASP A 203 -2.67 4.18 -17.65
CA ASP A 203 -4.04 4.67 -17.69
C ASP A 203 -4.62 4.82 -16.27
N VAL A 204 -4.34 3.87 -15.37
CA VAL A 204 -4.68 4.02 -13.94
C VAL A 204 -4.04 5.28 -13.36
N PHE A 205 -2.76 5.53 -13.66
CA PHE A 205 -2.06 6.70 -13.16
C PHE A 205 -2.69 8.01 -13.68
N GLN A 206 -2.99 8.08 -14.97
CA GLN A 206 -3.65 9.25 -15.57
C GLN A 206 -5.05 9.48 -14.97
N ALA A 207 -5.81 8.40 -14.73
CA ALA A 207 -7.10 8.51 -14.04
C ALA A 207 -6.94 9.07 -12.61
N ILE A 208 -5.91 8.64 -11.87
CA ILE A 208 -5.60 9.19 -10.55
C ILE A 208 -5.25 10.67 -10.64
N VAL A 209 -4.36 11.07 -11.55
CA VAL A 209 -3.97 12.48 -11.72
C VAL A 209 -5.19 13.35 -12.01
N LYS A 210 -6.09 12.89 -12.89
CA LYS A 210 -7.34 13.59 -13.22
C LYS A 210 -8.25 13.77 -12.00
N VAL A 211 -8.41 12.78 -11.14
CA VAL A 211 -9.27 12.90 -9.94
C VAL A 211 -8.62 13.73 -8.82
N LEU A 212 -7.30 13.96 -8.89
CA LEU A 212 -6.57 14.86 -8.02
C LEU A 212 -6.64 16.34 -8.46
N GLY A 213 -7.23 16.63 -9.63
CA GLY A 213 -7.53 17.98 -10.09
C GLY A 213 -6.54 18.56 -11.10
N GLU A 214 -5.80 17.71 -11.81
CA GLU A 214 -4.91 18.11 -12.93
C GLU A 214 -5.39 17.60 -14.31
#